data_3aa898ebf6677b7f59ed34d67b565ae8
#
_entry.id   3aa898ebf6677b7f59ed34d67b565ae8
#
_cell.length_a   1.000
_cell.length_b   1.000
_cell.length_c   1.000
_cell.angle_alpha   90.00
_cell.angle_beta   90.00
_cell.angle_gamma   90.00
#
_symmetry.space_group_name_H-M   'P 1'
#
loop_
_entity.id
_entity.type
_entity.pdbx_description
1 polymer ?
#
loop_
_entity_poly.entity_id
_entity_poly.type
_entity_poly.pdbx_seq_one_letter_code
_entity_poly.pdbx_strand_id
1 'polypeptide(L)'
;MKFGFLSGIGEITPSIFAGLDAVNKARIFINLYNCCAGRELKIPLSYAYSGLNLEGIFLKRIEDLCEFKNPSRSKISSFCIASNAVICAYKMGKFDAVPPLAVSPKHPAAKLILMLKSQNGICFDADIMFSQFVYDKIRAKHFDKNVYFQDGIIFAEQGGRKLFGVMPCFKEITKERFHLANCEIARGFEALSGGEFDRMFIVAPRNANFSRYIEVKRECGCGGSLRLVPYTISHHIF
;
A
#
# COMPACT_ATOMS: atom_id res chain seq x y z
N MET A 1 -5.88 19.27 -9.69
CA MET A 1 -5.66 17.81 -9.70
C MET A 1 -5.86 17.31 -8.27
N LYS A 2 -6.56 16.22 -8.04
CA LYS A 2 -6.81 15.71 -6.69
C LYS A 2 -5.91 14.51 -6.45
N PHE A 3 -5.01 14.64 -5.48
CA PHE A 3 -4.06 13.60 -5.09
C PHE A 3 -3.97 13.55 -3.56
N GLY A 4 -4.13 12.38 -2.96
CA GLY A 4 -4.06 12.25 -1.51
C GLY A 4 -4.50 10.89 -0.99
N PHE A 5 -4.81 10.84 0.32
CA PHE A 5 -5.33 9.64 0.98
C PHE A 5 -6.83 9.77 1.24
N LEU A 6 -7.53 8.65 1.47
CA LEU A 6 -8.99 8.61 1.67
C LEU A 6 -9.48 9.51 2.83
N SER A 7 -8.65 9.74 3.83
CA SER A 7 -8.96 10.63 4.96
C SER A 7 -9.02 12.12 4.59
N GLY A 8 -8.72 12.48 3.32
CA GLY A 8 -8.78 13.86 2.84
C GLY A 8 -8.40 14.03 1.38
N ILE A 9 -8.93 15.09 0.75
CA ILE A 9 -8.57 15.48 -0.61
C ILE A 9 -7.47 16.55 -0.49
N GLY A 10 -6.32 16.27 -1.06
CA GLY A 10 -5.10 17.06 -0.95
C GLY A 10 -3.96 16.23 -0.36
N GLU A 11 -2.81 16.85 -0.11
CA GLU A 11 -1.66 16.18 0.52
C GLU A 11 -1.90 15.96 2.03
N ILE A 12 -3.02 15.30 2.38
CA ILE A 12 -3.28 14.92 3.77
C ILE A 12 -2.54 13.61 4.00
N THR A 13 -1.39 13.74 4.63
CA THR A 13 -0.64 12.59 5.11
C THR A 13 -1.29 12.03 6.36
N PRO A 14 -1.48 10.71 6.48
CA PRO A 14 -1.90 10.10 7.73
C PRO A 14 -1.01 10.53 8.90
N SER A 15 -1.56 10.60 10.12
CA SER A 15 -0.84 11.01 11.33
C SER A 15 0.48 10.25 11.55
N ILE A 16 0.55 9.00 11.09
CA ILE A 16 1.76 8.18 11.09
C ILE A 16 2.94 8.83 10.35
N PHE A 17 2.67 9.69 9.36
CA PHE A 17 3.71 10.43 8.63
C PHE A 17 4.05 11.76 9.30
N ALA A 18 3.29 12.20 10.30
CA ALA A 18 3.59 13.41 11.03
C ALA A 18 4.98 13.29 11.71
N GLY A 19 5.78 14.34 11.62
CA GLY A 19 7.13 14.37 12.20
C GLY A 19 8.21 13.65 11.40
N LEU A 20 7.88 12.97 10.29
CA LEU A 20 8.89 12.41 9.38
C LEU A 20 9.39 13.49 8.41
N ASP A 21 10.68 13.40 8.06
CA ASP A 21 11.25 14.20 6.98
C ASP A 21 10.69 13.76 5.61
N ALA A 22 10.88 14.60 4.58
CA ALA A 22 10.35 14.38 3.24
C ALA A 22 10.85 13.05 2.62
N VAL A 23 12.10 12.67 2.86
CA VAL A 23 12.69 11.44 2.32
C VAL A 23 12.03 10.21 2.94
N ASN A 24 11.85 10.19 4.27
CA ASN A 24 11.22 9.06 4.93
C ASN A 24 9.72 8.96 4.60
N LYS A 25 9.00 10.08 4.47
CA LYS A 25 7.61 10.10 3.95
C LYS A 25 7.53 9.47 2.56
N ALA A 26 8.40 9.91 1.65
CA ALA A 26 8.46 9.41 0.29
C ALA A 26 8.79 7.91 0.24
N ARG A 27 9.76 7.44 1.04
CA ARG A 27 10.13 6.02 1.12
C ARG A 27 8.97 5.16 1.59
N ILE A 28 8.26 5.58 2.65
CA ILE A 28 7.10 4.86 3.15
C ILE A 28 6.01 4.80 2.09
N PHE A 29 5.67 5.94 1.48
CA PHE A 29 4.68 5.99 0.40
C PHE A 29 5.03 5.06 -0.76
N ILE A 30 6.26 5.13 -1.28
CA ILE A 30 6.72 4.31 -2.40
C ILE A 30 6.64 2.82 -2.05
N ASN A 31 7.05 2.43 -0.86
CA ASN A 31 6.99 1.03 -0.43
C ASN A 31 5.54 0.53 -0.35
N LEU A 32 4.63 1.30 0.25
CA LEU A 32 3.21 0.95 0.33
C LEU A 32 2.57 0.93 -1.07
N TYR A 33 2.80 1.95 -1.88
CA TYR A 33 2.29 2.03 -3.25
C TYR A 33 2.74 0.84 -4.11
N ASN A 34 4.02 0.50 -4.05
CA ASN A 34 4.60 -0.57 -4.86
C ASN A 34 4.08 -1.97 -4.52
N CYS A 35 3.53 -2.18 -3.33
CA CYS A 35 2.85 -3.43 -2.99
C CYS A 35 1.50 -3.58 -3.69
N CYS A 36 0.81 -2.46 -3.95
CA CYS A 36 -0.49 -2.46 -4.63
C CYS A 36 -0.36 -2.24 -6.14
N ALA A 37 0.74 -1.64 -6.59
CA ALA A 37 0.96 -1.30 -7.99
C ALA A 37 1.38 -2.51 -8.83
N GLY A 38 0.79 -2.66 -10.01
CA GLY A 38 1.30 -3.59 -11.03
C GLY A 38 2.77 -3.29 -11.37
N ARG A 39 3.52 -4.32 -11.78
CA ARG A 39 4.97 -4.26 -12.04
C ARG A 39 5.40 -3.03 -12.86
N GLU A 40 4.63 -2.71 -13.90
CA GLU A 40 4.91 -1.61 -14.82
C GLU A 40 4.70 -0.21 -14.20
N LEU A 41 3.86 -0.12 -13.16
CA LEU A 41 3.49 1.13 -12.49
C LEU A 41 4.36 1.42 -11.27
N LYS A 42 5.21 0.50 -10.83
CA LYS A 42 6.06 0.68 -9.65
C LYS A 42 6.94 1.91 -9.76
N ILE A 43 7.08 2.61 -8.64
CA ILE A 43 7.91 3.81 -8.51
C ILE A 43 9.29 3.39 -8.01
N PRO A 44 10.40 3.81 -8.66
CA PRO A 44 11.75 3.57 -8.15
C PRO A 44 11.96 4.21 -6.78
N LEU A 45 12.58 3.50 -5.85
CA LEU A 45 12.83 4.03 -4.50
C LEU A 45 13.78 5.24 -4.51
N SER A 46 14.64 5.35 -5.53
CA SER A 46 15.51 6.52 -5.73
C SER A 46 14.75 7.85 -5.81
N TYR A 47 13.45 7.83 -6.18
CA TYR A 47 12.63 9.04 -6.22
C TYR A 47 12.38 9.66 -4.84
N ALA A 48 12.51 8.88 -3.77
CA ALA A 48 12.43 9.41 -2.42
C ALA A 48 13.46 10.50 -2.12
N TYR A 49 14.57 10.51 -2.86
CA TYR A 49 15.67 11.47 -2.71
C TYR A 49 15.58 12.64 -3.70
N SER A 50 14.50 12.75 -4.46
CA SER A 50 14.34 13.81 -5.49
C SER A 50 13.97 15.18 -4.93
N GLY A 51 13.64 15.29 -3.65
CA GLY A 51 13.12 16.52 -3.04
C GLY A 51 11.67 16.87 -3.43
N LEU A 52 11.01 16.00 -4.21
CA LEU A 52 9.63 16.22 -4.62
C LEU A 52 8.66 15.80 -3.50
N ASN A 53 7.49 16.44 -3.45
CA ASN A 53 6.37 15.96 -2.66
C ASN A 53 5.79 14.66 -3.27
N LEU A 54 4.85 14.01 -2.60
CA LEU A 54 4.30 12.72 -3.04
C LEU A 54 3.63 12.81 -4.41
N GLU A 55 2.90 13.90 -4.70
CA GLU A 55 2.30 14.14 -6.02
C GLU A 55 3.39 14.31 -7.09
N GLY A 56 4.41 15.10 -6.81
CA GLY A 56 5.55 15.30 -7.71
C GLY A 56 6.30 14.02 -8.04
N ILE A 57 6.47 13.12 -7.07
CA ILE A 57 7.03 11.78 -7.28
C ILE A 57 6.17 10.97 -8.26
N PHE A 58 4.86 11.04 -8.11
CA PHE A 58 3.92 10.33 -8.97
C PHE A 58 3.92 10.90 -10.39
N LEU A 59 3.91 12.23 -10.53
CA LEU A 59 4.00 12.92 -11.82
C LEU A 59 5.32 12.59 -12.53
N LYS A 60 6.43 12.62 -11.82
CA LYS A 60 7.73 12.20 -12.35
C LYS A 60 7.71 10.76 -12.88
N ARG A 61 7.02 9.86 -12.19
CA ARG A 61 6.85 8.48 -12.69
C ARG A 61 6.09 8.44 -14.01
N ILE A 62 5.04 9.25 -14.16
CA ILE A 62 4.29 9.36 -15.42
C ILE A 62 5.21 9.87 -16.53
N GLU A 63 5.99 10.91 -16.29
CA GLU A 63 6.94 11.47 -17.26
C GLU A 63 7.94 10.43 -17.75
N ASP A 64 8.57 9.69 -16.82
CA ASP A 64 9.52 8.64 -17.17
C ASP A 64 8.87 7.49 -17.97
N LEU A 65 7.62 7.18 -17.69
CA LEU A 65 6.85 6.17 -18.45
C LEU A 65 6.46 6.69 -19.84
N CYS A 66 6.36 8.02 -20.02
CA CYS A 66 6.10 8.63 -21.32
C CYS A 66 7.35 8.72 -22.20
N GLU A 67 8.55 8.47 -21.66
CA GLU A 67 9.78 8.39 -22.44
C GLU A 67 9.84 7.06 -23.20
N PHE A 68 9.54 7.10 -24.49
CA PHE A 68 9.68 5.92 -25.38
C PHE A 68 11.16 5.66 -25.64
N LYS A 69 11.78 4.77 -24.91
CA LYS A 69 13.19 4.41 -25.10
C LYS A 69 13.45 3.58 -26.36
N ASN A 70 12.44 2.87 -26.90
CA ASN A 70 12.51 2.14 -28.15
C ASN A 70 11.12 2.07 -28.78
N PRO A 71 10.93 2.63 -30.01
CA PRO A 71 9.73 2.35 -30.78
C PRO A 71 9.75 0.86 -31.17
N SER A 72 9.04 0.02 -30.42
CA SER A 72 8.86 -1.36 -30.87
C SER A 72 8.10 -1.33 -32.20
N ARG A 73 8.50 -2.18 -33.16
CA ARG A 73 7.78 -2.41 -34.42
C ARG A 73 6.43 -3.12 -34.18
N SER A 74 5.69 -2.70 -33.16
CA SER A 74 4.38 -3.27 -32.84
C SER A 74 3.36 -2.83 -33.89
N LYS A 75 2.51 -3.75 -34.30
CA LYS A 75 1.37 -3.45 -35.16
C LYS A 75 0.53 -2.35 -34.52
N ILE A 76 0.22 -1.30 -35.30
CA ILE A 76 -0.69 -0.24 -34.84
C ILE A 76 -2.05 -0.89 -34.51
N SER A 77 -2.48 -0.73 -33.27
CA SER A 77 -3.77 -1.24 -32.79
C SER A 77 -4.60 -0.08 -32.21
N SER A 78 -5.92 -0.30 -32.08
CA SER A 78 -6.82 0.67 -31.43
C SER A 78 -6.35 1.04 -30.02
N PHE A 79 -5.75 0.09 -29.26
CA PHE A 79 -5.16 0.36 -27.94
C PHE A 79 -3.93 1.26 -27.99
N CYS A 80 -3.09 1.14 -29.03
CA CYS A 80 -1.95 2.02 -29.25
C CYS A 80 -2.39 3.43 -29.59
N ILE A 81 -3.41 3.58 -30.44
CA ILE A 81 -3.98 4.88 -30.81
C ILE A 81 -4.55 5.57 -29.58
N ALA A 82 -5.35 4.86 -28.77
CA ALA A 82 -5.92 5.39 -27.53
C ALA A 82 -4.80 5.81 -26.53
N SER A 83 -3.76 5.01 -26.36
CA SER A 83 -2.64 5.32 -25.49
C SER A 83 -1.89 6.58 -25.96
N ASN A 84 -1.59 6.68 -27.24
CA ASN A 84 -0.89 7.83 -27.83
C ASN A 84 -1.71 9.11 -27.71
N ALA A 85 -3.02 9.05 -27.95
CA ALA A 85 -3.89 10.22 -27.79
C ALA A 85 -3.81 10.82 -26.39
N VAL A 86 -3.87 9.97 -25.35
CA VAL A 86 -3.77 10.39 -23.95
C VAL A 86 -2.40 10.99 -23.65
N ILE A 87 -1.31 10.32 -24.04
CA ILE A 87 0.06 10.76 -23.78
C ILE A 87 0.37 12.07 -24.51
N CYS A 88 -0.06 12.21 -25.76
CA CYS A 88 0.13 13.44 -26.52
C CYS A 88 -0.64 14.62 -25.90
N ALA A 89 -1.89 14.42 -25.51
CA ALA A 89 -2.67 15.45 -24.84
C ALA A 89 -2.01 15.90 -23.53
N TYR A 90 -1.49 14.98 -22.73
CA TYR A 90 -0.74 15.27 -21.52
C TYR A 90 0.52 16.10 -21.79
N LYS A 91 1.38 15.66 -22.74
CA LYS A 91 2.62 16.36 -23.11
C LYS A 91 2.38 17.76 -23.65
N MET A 92 1.24 18.00 -24.31
CA MET A 92 0.83 19.30 -24.82
C MET A 92 0.23 20.22 -23.73
N GLY A 93 0.12 19.78 -22.49
CA GLY A 93 -0.57 20.50 -21.42
C GLY A 93 -2.09 20.62 -21.63
N LYS A 94 -2.64 19.87 -22.60
CA LYS A 94 -4.09 19.84 -22.92
C LYS A 94 -4.78 18.69 -22.22
N PHE A 95 -4.63 18.65 -20.91
CA PHE A 95 -5.11 17.53 -20.08
C PHE A 95 -6.64 17.30 -20.21
N ASP A 96 -7.39 18.40 -20.38
CA ASP A 96 -8.86 18.35 -20.51
C ASP A 96 -9.32 17.99 -21.94
N ALA A 97 -8.43 18.02 -22.92
CA ALA A 97 -8.72 17.77 -24.32
C ALA A 97 -8.47 16.30 -24.75
N VAL A 98 -8.40 15.36 -23.81
CA VAL A 98 -8.35 13.93 -24.16
C VAL A 98 -9.66 13.55 -24.81
N PRO A 99 -9.64 13.10 -26.07
CA PRO A 99 -10.87 12.74 -26.79
C PRO A 99 -11.56 11.53 -26.14
N PRO A 100 -12.86 11.34 -26.40
CA PRO A 100 -13.53 10.09 -26.06
C PRO A 100 -12.76 8.90 -26.64
N LEU A 101 -12.45 7.93 -25.80
CA LEU A 101 -11.68 6.75 -26.21
C LEU A 101 -12.63 5.61 -26.54
N ALA A 102 -12.52 5.07 -27.74
CA ALA A 102 -13.28 3.89 -28.15
C ALA A 102 -12.90 2.62 -27.37
N VAL A 103 -11.64 2.57 -26.85
CA VAL A 103 -11.09 1.47 -26.07
C VAL A 103 -10.18 2.01 -24.96
N SER A 104 -10.09 1.28 -23.86
CA SER A 104 -9.18 1.64 -22.77
C SER A 104 -7.72 1.51 -23.19
N PRO A 105 -6.86 2.51 -22.89
CA PRO A 105 -5.45 2.44 -23.23
C PRO A 105 -4.75 1.33 -22.44
N LYS A 106 -3.79 0.66 -23.09
CA LYS A 106 -2.97 -0.37 -22.43
C LYS A 106 -1.66 0.18 -21.87
N HIS A 107 -1.18 1.32 -22.38
CA HIS A 107 0.09 1.90 -21.92
C HIS A 107 0.00 2.37 -20.46
N PRO A 108 0.98 2.02 -19.60
CA PRO A 108 0.95 2.36 -18.18
C PRO A 108 0.78 3.86 -17.90
N ALA A 109 1.56 4.70 -18.58
CA ALA A 109 1.45 6.16 -18.44
C ALA A 109 0.05 6.67 -18.80
N ALA A 110 -0.57 6.18 -19.89
CA ALA A 110 -1.89 6.61 -20.28
C ALA A 110 -2.95 6.24 -19.23
N LYS A 111 -2.83 5.07 -18.60
CA LYS A 111 -3.70 4.67 -17.49
C LYS A 111 -3.58 5.62 -16.30
N LEU A 112 -2.35 5.93 -15.87
CA LEU A 112 -2.11 6.85 -14.76
C LEU A 112 -2.60 8.27 -15.06
N ILE A 113 -2.40 8.76 -16.29
CA ILE A 113 -2.90 10.07 -16.75
C ILE A 113 -4.43 10.12 -16.66
N LEU A 114 -5.12 9.08 -17.12
CA LEU A 114 -6.58 9.02 -17.03
C LEU A 114 -7.08 8.98 -15.59
N MET A 115 -6.39 8.28 -14.69
CA MET A 115 -6.72 8.28 -13.27
C MET A 115 -6.61 9.70 -12.67
N LEU A 116 -5.53 10.42 -12.98
CA LEU A 116 -5.35 11.82 -12.55
C LEU A 116 -6.43 12.76 -13.12
N LYS A 117 -6.90 12.49 -14.34
CA LYS A 117 -7.95 13.27 -14.99
C LYS A 117 -9.33 13.03 -14.38
N SER A 118 -9.56 11.89 -13.75
CA SER A 118 -10.88 11.58 -13.18
C SER A 118 -11.32 12.66 -12.18
N GLN A 119 -12.63 12.91 -12.08
CA GLN A 119 -13.17 13.93 -11.17
C GLN A 119 -12.77 13.70 -9.72
N ASN A 120 -12.56 12.44 -9.34
CA ASN A 120 -12.15 12.04 -7.99
C ASN A 120 -10.64 12.09 -7.80
N GLY A 121 -9.86 12.26 -8.89
CA GLY A 121 -8.40 12.22 -8.84
C GLY A 121 -7.85 10.85 -8.44
N ILE A 122 -6.69 10.85 -7.80
CA ILE A 122 -6.07 9.65 -7.23
C ILE A 122 -6.16 9.74 -5.71
N CYS A 123 -6.85 8.79 -5.11
CA CYS A 123 -6.97 8.66 -3.67
C CYS A 123 -6.46 7.29 -3.22
N PHE A 124 -5.55 7.29 -2.25
CA PHE A 124 -4.94 6.08 -1.71
C PHE A 124 -5.64 5.66 -0.42
N ASP A 125 -5.98 4.40 -0.32
CA ASP A 125 -6.41 3.78 0.94
C ASP A 125 -5.18 3.26 1.68
N ALA A 126 -4.80 3.95 2.73
CA ALA A 126 -3.60 3.62 3.50
C ALA A 126 -3.73 2.28 4.23
N ASP A 127 -4.93 1.90 4.67
CA ASP A 127 -5.18 0.62 5.33
C ASP A 127 -5.03 -0.55 4.35
N ILE A 128 -5.59 -0.41 3.15
CA ILE A 128 -5.44 -1.41 2.08
C ILE A 128 -3.97 -1.53 1.67
N MET A 129 -3.28 -0.40 1.45
CA MET A 129 -1.87 -0.40 1.08
C MET A 129 -1.00 -1.07 2.15
N PHE A 130 -1.24 -0.75 3.41
CA PHE A 130 -0.49 -1.36 4.52
C PHE A 130 -0.81 -2.84 4.68
N SER A 131 -2.06 -3.22 4.52
CA SER A 131 -2.47 -4.64 4.58
C SER A 131 -1.78 -5.46 3.50
N GLN A 132 -1.71 -4.95 2.27
CA GLN A 132 -0.98 -5.62 1.19
C GLN A 132 0.53 -5.68 1.47
N PHE A 133 1.11 -4.60 2.01
CA PHE A 133 2.52 -4.57 2.41
C PHE A 133 2.83 -5.65 3.47
N VAL A 134 1.99 -5.80 4.49
CA VAL A 134 2.16 -6.81 5.53
C VAL A 134 2.02 -8.22 4.93
N TYR A 135 1.02 -8.41 4.06
CA TYR A 135 0.80 -9.68 3.36
C TYR A 135 2.03 -10.11 2.55
N ASP A 136 2.55 -9.23 1.71
CA ASP A 136 3.73 -9.52 0.89
C ASP A 136 4.95 -9.85 1.75
N LYS A 137 5.12 -9.14 2.86
CA LYS A 137 6.23 -9.38 3.81
C LYS A 137 6.13 -10.73 4.52
N ILE A 138 4.92 -11.13 4.92
CA ILE A 138 4.68 -12.45 5.53
C ILE A 138 4.89 -13.55 4.50
N ARG A 139 4.34 -13.39 3.31
CA ARG A 139 4.48 -14.35 2.21
C ARG A 139 5.95 -14.55 1.81
N ALA A 140 6.72 -13.48 1.72
CA ALA A 140 8.16 -13.56 1.43
C ALA A 140 8.94 -14.29 2.53
N LYS A 141 8.59 -14.05 3.81
CA LYS A 141 9.25 -14.68 4.96
C LYS A 141 8.86 -16.16 5.14
N HIS A 142 7.66 -16.53 4.75
CA HIS A 142 7.06 -17.86 4.93
C HIS A 142 6.70 -18.49 3.58
N PHE A 143 7.67 -18.45 2.64
CA PHE A 143 7.48 -18.95 1.27
C PHE A 143 7.16 -20.45 1.19
N ASP A 144 7.48 -21.20 2.24
CA ASP A 144 7.20 -22.63 2.43
C ASP A 144 5.79 -22.94 2.95
N LYS A 145 5.00 -21.90 3.22
CA LYS A 145 3.65 -22.00 3.80
C LYS A 145 2.59 -21.45 2.84
N ASN A 146 1.36 -21.93 2.99
CA ASN A 146 0.21 -21.32 2.36
C ASN A 146 -0.16 -20.05 3.12
N VAL A 147 0.05 -18.88 2.52
CA VAL A 147 -0.29 -17.58 3.10
C VAL A 147 -1.46 -16.99 2.32
N TYR A 148 -2.55 -16.68 3.01
CA TYR A 148 -3.77 -16.15 2.40
C TYR A 148 -4.48 -15.13 3.29
N PHE A 149 -5.36 -14.34 2.67
CA PHE A 149 -6.18 -13.33 3.33
C PHE A 149 -7.60 -13.87 3.53
N GLN A 150 -8.12 -13.78 4.75
CA GLN A 150 -9.51 -14.12 5.06
C GLN A 150 -10.04 -13.19 6.16
N ASP A 151 -11.16 -12.52 5.93
CA ASP A 151 -11.85 -11.65 6.91
C ASP A 151 -10.96 -10.59 7.58
N GLY A 152 -10.04 -9.99 6.80
CA GLY A 152 -9.10 -8.98 7.30
C GLY A 152 -7.93 -9.55 8.11
N ILE A 153 -7.77 -10.86 8.15
CA ILE A 153 -6.67 -11.56 8.81
C ILE A 153 -5.84 -12.30 7.74
N ILE A 154 -4.54 -12.20 7.85
CA ILE A 154 -3.57 -12.95 7.05
C ILE A 154 -3.23 -14.21 7.82
N PHE A 155 -3.57 -15.36 7.29
CA PHE A 155 -3.22 -16.65 7.88
C PHE A 155 -1.99 -17.24 7.22
N ALA A 156 -1.15 -17.89 8.02
CA ALA A 156 -0.12 -18.80 7.56
C ALA A 156 -0.49 -20.21 7.95
N GLU A 157 -0.59 -21.10 6.97
CA GLU A 157 -1.05 -22.48 7.11
C GLU A 157 0.01 -23.46 6.60
N GLN A 158 0.11 -24.59 7.24
CA GLN A 158 0.95 -25.69 6.80
C GLN A 158 0.27 -27.04 7.11
N GLY A 159 0.17 -27.90 6.11
CA GLY A 159 -0.47 -29.20 6.26
C GLY A 159 -1.95 -29.15 6.70
N GLY A 160 -2.71 -28.14 6.26
CA GLY A 160 -4.12 -27.96 6.63
C GLY A 160 -4.34 -27.35 8.02
N ARG A 161 -3.27 -27.01 8.76
CA ARG A 161 -3.37 -26.37 10.08
C ARG A 161 -2.92 -24.93 10.02
N LYS A 162 -3.76 -24.01 10.52
CA LYS A 162 -3.39 -22.61 10.73
C LYS A 162 -2.34 -22.53 11.84
N LEU A 163 -1.19 -21.90 11.53
CA LEU A 163 -0.08 -21.74 12.49
C LEU A 163 -0.20 -20.46 13.29
N PHE A 164 -0.65 -19.40 12.64
CA PHE A 164 -0.89 -18.09 13.24
C PHE A 164 -1.75 -17.20 12.33
N GLY A 165 -2.36 -16.18 12.94
CA GLY A 165 -3.06 -15.10 12.26
C GLY A 165 -2.32 -13.77 12.41
N VAL A 166 -2.41 -12.90 11.41
CA VAL A 166 -1.86 -11.53 11.44
C VAL A 166 -2.91 -10.56 10.97
N MET A 167 -3.21 -9.56 11.78
CA MET A 167 -4.16 -8.49 11.47
C MET A 167 -3.39 -7.19 11.26
N PRO A 168 -3.36 -6.64 10.05
CA PRO A 168 -2.79 -5.32 9.80
C PRO A 168 -3.65 -4.22 10.43
N CYS A 169 -2.99 -3.22 11.02
CA CYS A 169 -3.63 -2.08 11.66
C CYS A 169 -2.79 -0.82 11.35
N PHE A 170 -3.23 0.01 10.41
CA PHE A 170 -2.50 1.23 10.04
C PHE A 170 -2.85 2.39 10.97
N LYS A 171 -2.51 2.24 12.24
CA LYS A 171 -2.73 3.24 13.28
C LYS A 171 -1.42 3.58 14.00
N GLU A 172 -1.31 4.81 14.49
CA GLU A 172 -0.19 5.21 15.32
C GLU A 172 -0.40 4.68 16.75
N ILE A 173 0.24 3.56 17.03
CA ILE A 173 0.19 2.94 18.36
C ILE A 173 1.36 3.46 19.19
N THR A 174 1.06 3.87 20.42
CA THR A 174 2.05 4.17 21.46
C THR A 174 1.69 3.38 22.72
N LYS A 175 2.58 3.37 23.71
CA LYS A 175 2.26 2.72 25.00
C LYS A 175 1.02 3.31 25.66
N GLU A 176 0.82 4.64 25.55
CA GLU A 176 -0.32 5.36 26.11
C GLU A 176 -1.57 5.24 25.22
N ARG A 177 -1.40 4.99 23.93
CA ARG A 177 -2.48 4.97 22.94
C ARG A 177 -2.70 3.59 22.30
N PHE A 178 -2.33 2.51 23.01
CA PHE A 178 -2.61 1.16 22.48
C PHE A 178 -4.12 0.88 22.39
N HIS A 179 -4.96 1.60 23.12
CA HIS A 179 -6.42 1.55 23.04
C HIS A 179 -6.98 1.88 21.65
N LEU A 180 -6.20 2.58 20.79
CA LEU A 180 -6.59 2.81 19.40
C LEU A 180 -6.72 1.51 18.59
N ALA A 181 -6.12 0.43 19.06
CA ALA A 181 -6.25 -0.91 18.47
C ALA A 181 -7.28 -1.80 19.18
N ASN A 182 -8.14 -1.26 20.06
CA ASN A 182 -9.09 -2.07 20.83
C ASN A 182 -10.03 -2.91 19.95
N CYS A 183 -10.48 -2.37 18.81
CA CYS A 183 -11.31 -3.13 17.88
C CYS A 183 -10.55 -4.33 17.30
N GLU A 184 -9.29 -4.11 16.88
CA GLU A 184 -8.44 -5.17 16.36
C GLU A 184 -8.06 -6.18 17.46
N ILE A 185 -7.83 -5.70 18.68
CA ILE A 185 -7.58 -6.56 19.86
C ILE A 185 -8.78 -7.46 20.14
N ALA A 186 -9.99 -6.89 20.19
CA ALA A 186 -11.22 -7.66 20.40
C ALA A 186 -11.42 -8.73 19.33
N ARG A 187 -11.31 -8.36 18.05
CA ARG A 187 -11.37 -9.27 16.90
C ARG A 187 -10.28 -10.35 16.96
N GLY A 188 -9.07 -9.98 17.38
CA GLY A 188 -7.96 -10.92 17.53
C GLY A 188 -8.24 -11.97 18.58
N PHE A 189 -8.82 -11.59 19.72
CA PHE A 189 -9.25 -12.54 20.74
C PHE A 189 -10.45 -13.39 20.32
N GLU A 190 -11.38 -12.82 19.57
CA GLU A 190 -12.49 -13.57 18.98
C GLU A 190 -11.98 -14.69 18.07
N ALA A 191 -11.05 -14.34 17.15
CA ALA A 191 -10.43 -15.30 16.25
C ALA A 191 -9.65 -16.41 17.00
N LEU A 192 -8.92 -16.06 18.08
CA LEU A 192 -8.24 -17.04 18.94
C LEU A 192 -9.23 -17.96 19.68
N SER A 193 -10.40 -17.44 20.08
CA SER A 193 -11.42 -18.23 20.79
C SER A 193 -12.02 -19.33 19.94
N GLY A 194 -11.92 -19.25 18.61
CA GLY A 194 -12.29 -20.31 17.68
C GLY A 194 -11.39 -21.56 17.74
N GLY A 195 -10.21 -21.46 18.39
CA GLY A 195 -9.34 -22.63 18.67
C GLY A 195 -8.61 -23.19 17.45
N GLU A 196 -8.71 -22.55 16.28
CA GLU A 196 -8.05 -23.05 15.06
C GLU A 196 -6.53 -22.79 15.04
N PHE A 197 -6.05 -21.85 15.85
CA PHE A 197 -4.64 -21.48 16.00
C PHE A 197 -4.38 -20.79 17.35
N ASP A 198 -3.11 -20.78 17.79
CA ASP A 198 -2.74 -20.35 19.14
C ASP A 198 -2.04 -18.99 19.20
N ARG A 199 -1.75 -18.37 18.05
CA ARG A 199 -0.97 -17.13 17.97
C ARG A 199 -1.61 -16.12 17.04
N MET A 200 -1.87 -14.94 17.58
CA MET A 200 -2.39 -13.81 16.83
C MET A 200 -1.44 -12.60 16.96
N PHE A 201 -1.17 -11.96 15.84
CA PHE A 201 -0.35 -10.77 15.78
C PHE A 201 -1.16 -9.62 15.20
N ILE A 202 -1.24 -8.51 15.92
CA ILE A 202 -1.72 -7.26 15.36
C ILE A 202 -0.49 -6.46 14.97
N VAL A 203 -0.38 -6.12 13.70
CA VAL A 203 0.80 -5.48 13.13
C VAL A 203 0.48 -4.02 12.83
N ALA A 204 1.26 -3.11 13.41
CA ALA A 204 1.13 -1.68 13.17
C ALA A 204 2.47 -1.05 12.75
N PRO A 205 2.47 0.13 12.10
CA PRO A 205 3.69 0.83 11.73
C PRO A 205 4.57 1.13 12.94
N ARG A 206 5.84 0.83 12.80
CA ARG A 206 6.85 1.14 13.82
C ARG A 206 7.06 2.65 13.92
N ASN A 207 7.12 3.14 15.14
CA ASN A 207 7.48 4.52 15.45
C ASN A 207 8.44 4.58 16.66
N ALA A 208 8.87 5.78 17.08
CA ALA A 208 9.79 5.96 18.19
C ALA A 208 9.27 5.38 19.51
N ASN A 209 7.96 5.48 19.75
CA ASN A 209 7.29 5.04 20.98
C ASN A 209 6.77 3.59 20.89
N PHE A 210 6.76 3.01 19.69
CA PHE A 210 6.35 1.63 19.42
C PHE A 210 7.42 0.90 18.61
N SER A 211 8.48 0.45 19.30
CA SER A 211 9.65 -0.20 18.70
C SER A 211 9.80 -1.67 19.08
N ARG A 212 9.07 -2.13 20.11
CA ARG A 212 9.05 -3.53 20.58
C ARG A 212 7.61 -4.03 20.62
N TYR A 213 7.43 -5.35 20.53
CA TYR A 213 6.10 -5.94 20.65
C TYR A 213 5.52 -5.74 22.06
N ILE A 214 4.20 -5.67 22.15
CA ILE A 214 3.44 -5.60 23.37
C ILE A 214 2.59 -6.86 23.45
N GLU A 215 2.70 -7.62 24.53
CA GLU A 215 1.85 -8.78 24.78
C GLU A 215 0.54 -8.30 25.42
N VAL A 216 -0.57 -8.66 24.79
CA VAL A 216 -1.90 -8.30 25.28
C VAL A 216 -2.46 -9.49 26.04
N LYS A 217 -2.59 -9.33 27.38
CA LYS A 217 -3.17 -10.34 28.25
C LYS A 217 -4.69 -10.20 28.29
N ARG A 218 -5.39 -11.31 28.24
CA ARG A 218 -6.83 -11.38 28.52
C ARG A 218 -7.04 -11.78 29.97
N GLU A 219 -7.96 -11.12 30.66
CA GLU A 219 -8.28 -11.44 32.05
C GLU A 219 -8.94 -12.81 32.23
N CYS A 220 -9.59 -13.32 31.19
CA CYS A 220 -10.18 -14.68 31.20
C CYS A 220 -9.26 -15.62 30.43
N GLY A 221 -8.85 -16.70 31.06
CA GLY A 221 -7.87 -17.70 30.59
C GLY A 221 -8.20 -18.48 29.33
N CYS A 222 -8.50 -17.82 28.24
CA CYS A 222 -8.59 -18.45 26.93
C CYS A 222 -7.18 -18.75 26.40
N GLY A 223 -6.96 -19.98 25.93
CA GLY A 223 -5.71 -20.39 25.31
C GLY A 223 -5.35 -19.54 24.10
N GLY A 224 -4.07 -19.26 23.95
CA GLY A 224 -3.52 -18.49 22.84
C GLY A 224 -2.89 -17.17 23.26
N SER A 225 -1.96 -16.66 22.41
CA SER A 225 -1.23 -15.43 22.64
C SER A 225 -1.57 -14.38 21.59
N LEU A 226 -1.85 -13.14 22.04
CA LEU A 226 -2.06 -12.00 21.20
C LEU A 226 -0.95 -10.99 21.43
N ARG A 227 -0.32 -10.51 20.34
CA ARG A 227 0.77 -9.53 20.41
C ARG A 227 0.55 -8.40 19.41
N LEU A 228 0.80 -7.17 19.87
CA LEU A 228 0.97 -6.00 19.02
C LEU A 228 2.43 -5.95 18.55
N VAL A 229 2.67 -5.89 17.25
CA VAL A 229 4.02 -6.01 16.67
C VAL A 229 4.32 -4.81 15.78
N PRO A 230 5.43 -4.07 16.05
CA PRO A 230 5.85 -2.96 15.19
C PRO A 230 6.47 -3.44 13.89
N TYR A 231 5.97 -2.93 12.76
CA TYR A 231 6.51 -3.20 11.43
C TYR A 231 7.21 -1.98 10.84
N THR A 232 8.43 -2.16 10.36
CA THR A 232 9.20 -1.12 9.69
C THR A 232 8.83 -1.08 8.21
N ILE A 233 8.29 0.06 7.75
CA ILE A 233 7.86 0.26 6.36
C ILE A 233 9.01 0.84 5.50
N SER A 234 9.97 1.54 6.13
CA SER A 234 11.06 2.24 5.43
C SER A 234 12.16 1.33 4.87
N HIS A 235 12.17 0.04 5.21
CA HIS A 235 13.15 -0.91 4.68
C HIS A 235 12.58 -1.73 3.52
N HIS A 236 13.43 -2.03 2.54
CA HIS A 236 13.09 -2.91 1.43
C HIS A 236 12.58 -4.25 1.92
N ILE A 237 11.58 -4.77 1.20
CA ILE A 237 11.11 -6.16 1.38
C ILE A 237 12.04 -7.14 0.64
N PHE A 238 12.87 -6.61 -0.29
CA PHE A 238 13.76 -7.40 -1.15
C PHE A 238 15.17 -6.85 -1.12
#